data_bc6a97d1767062e0d72274d2676748c6
#
_entry.id   bc6a97d1767062e0d72274d2676748c6
#
_cell.length_a   1.000
_cell.length_b   1.000
_cell.length_c   1.000
_cell.angle_alpha   90.00
_cell.angle_beta   90.00
_cell.angle_gamma   90.00
#
_symmetry.space_group_name_H-M   'P 1'
#
loop_
_entity.id
_entity.type
_entity.pdbx_description
1 polymer ?
#
loop_
_entity_poly.entity_id
_entity_poly.type
_entity_poly.pdbx_seq_one_letter_code
_entity_poly.pdbx_strand_id
1 'polypeptide(L)'
;MRTIKQTTAFKRDLKRESKGQHRAYLSGNFVAVIQTLANDQPLAERFHDHALSNNLQDYRDCHIRPDLVLIYRKPDDETLQLVRLGSHSELGL
;
A
#
# COMPACT_ATOMS: atom_id res chain seq x y z
N MET A 1 -6.77 -6.03 -15.30
CA MET A 1 -6.48 -5.21 -14.10
C MET A 1 -7.32 -5.69 -12.93
N ARG A 2 -6.71 -5.87 -11.76
CA ARG A 2 -7.43 -6.32 -10.57
C ARG A 2 -8.38 -5.24 -10.07
N THR A 3 -9.50 -5.67 -9.47
CA THR A 3 -10.41 -4.75 -8.79
C THR A 3 -9.77 -4.28 -7.48
N ILE A 4 -9.75 -2.97 -7.26
CA ILE A 4 -9.15 -2.38 -6.07
C ILE A 4 -10.21 -2.27 -4.98
N LYS A 5 -9.91 -2.88 -3.82
CA LYS A 5 -10.77 -2.81 -2.63
C LYS A 5 -9.98 -2.22 -1.47
N GLN A 6 -10.67 -1.53 -0.59
CA GLN A 6 -10.07 -0.85 0.56
C GLN A 6 -10.70 -1.35 1.84
N THR A 7 -9.86 -1.67 2.84
CA THR A 7 -10.36 -1.95 4.19
C THR A 7 -10.84 -0.67 4.86
N THR A 8 -11.66 -0.80 5.89
CA THR A 8 -12.07 0.36 6.69
C THR A 8 -10.87 1.06 7.31
N ALA A 9 -9.88 0.29 7.78
CA ALA A 9 -8.65 0.84 8.35
C ALA A 9 -7.87 1.64 7.31
N PHE A 10 -7.76 1.12 6.08
CA PHE A 10 -7.08 1.82 5.00
C PHE A 10 -7.78 3.16 4.68
N LYS A 11 -9.10 3.17 4.62
CA LYS A 11 -9.86 4.40 4.34
C LYS A 11 -9.59 5.48 5.38
N ARG A 12 -9.52 5.09 6.66
CA ARG A 12 -9.16 6.02 7.75
C ARG A 12 -7.73 6.51 7.61
N ASP A 13 -6.80 5.60 7.29
CA ASP A 13 -5.41 5.94 7.07
C ASP A 13 -5.27 6.94 5.93
N LEU A 14 -5.94 6.69 4.81
CA LEU A 14 -5.88 7.56 3.63
C LEU A 14 -6.40 8.96 3.96
N LYS A 15 -7.49 9.05 4.70
CA LYS A 15 -8.05 10.34 5.13
C LYS A 15 -7.04 11.10 5.99
N ARG A 16 -6.37 10.41 6.92
CA ARG A 16 -5.33 11.01 7.74
C ARG A 16 -4.17 11.52 6.90
N GLU A 17 -3.65 10.67 5.98
CA GLU A 17 -2.51 11.04 5.14
C GLU A 17 -2.83 12.16 4.16
N SER A 18 -4.08 12.28 3.72
CA SER A 18 -4.51 13.35 2.82
C SER A 18 -4.44 14.73 3.48
N LYS A 19 -4.33 14.78 4.80
CA LYS A 19 -4.19 16.02 5.58
C LYS A 19 -2.79 16.19 6.14
N GLY A 20 -1.90 15.23 5.93
CA GLY A 20 -0.56 15.20 6.52
C GLY A 20 0.54 15.62 5.58
N GLN A 21 1.77 15.37 6.01
CA GLN A 21 2.97 15.75 5.26
C GLN A 21 3.13 15.00 3.94
N HIS A 22 2.47 13.85 3.77
CA HIS A 22 2.59 13.03 2.57
C HIS A 22 1.50 13.30 1.54
N ARG A 23 0.62 14.27 1.76
CA ARG A 23 -0.53 14.52 0.89
C ARG A 23 -0.16 14.73 -0.58
N ALA A 24 1.00 15.35 -0.83
CA ALA A 24 1.45 15.63 -2.19
C ALA A 24 1.76 14.35 -2.99
N TYR A 25 2.05 13.24 -2.31
CA TYR A 25 2.41 11.99 -2.97
C TYR A 25 1.21 11.09 -3.26
N LEU A 26 0.03 11.42 -2.75
CA LEU A 26 -1.16 10.60 -2.92
C LEU A 26 -1.75 10.66 -4.33
N SER A 27 -1.49 11.73 -5.07
CA SER A 27 -1.96 11.86 -6.46
C SER A 27 -0.92 11.43 -7.49
N GLY A 28 0.32 11.23 -7.08
CA GLY A 28 1.42 10.83 -7.97
C GLY A 28 1.92 9.43 -7.66
N ASN A 29 2.89 9.32 -6.76
CA ASN A 29 3.56 8.05 -6.43
C ASN A 29 2.56 6.97 -5.98
N PHE A 30 1.62 7.33 -5.14
CA PHE A 30 0.64 6.39 -4.63
C PHE A 30 -0.21 5.79 -5.76
N VAL A 31 -0.76 6.63 -6.62
CA VAL A 31 -1.60 6.17 -7.74
C VAL A 31 -0.79 5.28 -8.68
N ALA A 32 0.45 5.67 -8.99
CA ALA A 32 1.33 4.89 -9.86
C ALA A 32 1.60 3.50 -9.28
N VAL A 33 1.86 3.41 -7.97
CA VAL A 33 2.08 2.13 -7.28
C VAL A 33 0.84 1.26 -7.34
N ILE A 34 -0.34 1.83 -7.05
CA ILE A 34 -1.59 1.08 -7.08
C ILE A 34 -1.86 0.53 -8.47
N GLN A 35 -1.66 1.33 -9.52
CA GLN A 35 -1.87 0.88 -10.89
C GLN A 35 -0.91 -0.25 -11.27
N THR A 36 0.35 -0.13 -10.87
CA THR A 36 1.36 -1.16 -11.13
C THR A 36 0.97 -2.49 -10.47
N LEU A 37 0.57 -2.43 -9.20
CA LEU A 37 0.14 -3.62 -8.45
C LEU A 37 -1.13 -4.23 -9.03
N ALA A 38 -2.10 -3.40 -9.42
CA ALA A 38 -3.38 -3.88 -9.97
C ALA A 38 -3.19 -4.56 -11.32
N ASN A 39 -2.17 -4.17 -12.07
CA ASN A 39 -1.84 -4.75 -13.37
C ASN A 39 -0.82 -5.89 -13.27
N ASP A 40 -0.51 -6.35 -12.06
CA ASP A 40 0.42 -7.45 -11.79
C ASP A 40 1.82 -7.21 -12.37
N GLN A 41 2.22 -5.93 -12.42
CA GLN A 41 3.56 -5.55 -12.85
C GLN A 41 4.49 -5.42 -11.64
N PRO A 42 5.78 -5.73 -11.78
CA PRO A 42 6.71 -5.57 -10.68
C PRO A 42 6.95 -4.10 -10.36
N LEU A 43 7.07 -3.79 -9.07
CA LEU A 43 7.46 -2.45 -8.64
C LEU A 43 8.98 -2.26 -8.79
N ALA A 44 9.40 -1.03 -9.06
CA ALA A 44 10.82 -0.69 -9.05
C ALA A 44 11.41 -0.95 -7.66
N GLU A 45 12.70 -1.29 -7.61
CA GLU A 45 13.38 -1.63 -6.34
C GLU A 45 13.28 -0.54 -5.28
N ARG A 46 13.21 0.71 -5.68
CA ARG A 46 13.13 1.84 -4.74
C ARG A 46 11.87 1.80 -3.86
N PHE A 47 10.84 1.05 -4.27
CA PHE A 47 9.61 0.90 -3.49
C PHE A 47 9.69 -0.23 -2.45
N HIS A 48 10.77 -1.00 -2.44
CA HIS A 48 11.02 -2.05 -1.43
C HIS A 48 9.82 -2.97 -1.20
N ASP A 49 9.21 -3.44 -2.29
CA ASP A 49 8.09 -4.38 -2.21
C ASP A 49 8.56 -5.73 -1.67
N HIS A 50 7.99 -6.17 -0.55
CA HIS A 50 8.36 -7.46 0.04
C HIS A 50 7.21 -8.04 0.87
N ALA A 51 7.27 -9.36 1.06
CA ALA A 51 6.29 -10.06 1.88
C ALA A 51 6.54 -9.78 3.36
N LEU A 52 5.45 -9.61 4.11
CA LEU A 52 5.53 -9.52 5.56
C LEU A 52 5.74 -10.91 6.16
N SER A 53 6.42 -10.97 7.30
CA SER A 53 6.74 -12.22 7.97
C SER A 53 5.71 -12.58 9.05
N ASN A 54 5.86 -13.79 9.62
CA ASN A 54 5.05 -14.28 10.73
C ASN A 54 3.58 -14.45 10.33
N ASN A 55 2.66 -13.95 11.14
CA ASN A 55 1.22 -14.11 10.94
C ASN A 55 0.66 -13.32 9.76
N LEU A 56 1.50 -12.52 9.10
CA LEU A 56 1.11 -11.68 7.98
C LEU A 56 1.67 -12.19 6.65
N GLN A 57 1.78 -13.51 6.50
CA GLN A 57 2.41 -14.14 5.33
C GLN A 57 1.73 -13.78 4.01
N ASP A 58 0.41 -13.58 4.02
CA ASP A 58 -0.34 -13.25 2.81
C ASP A 58 -0.28 -11.76 2.49
N TYR A 59 0.31 -10.98 3.37
CA TYR A 59 0.40 -9.53 3.20
C TYR A 59 1.77 -9.14 2.68
N ARG A 60 1.78 -8.05 1.94
CA ARG A 60 3.02 -7.46 1.44
C ARG A 60 3.03 -5.98 1.81
N ASP A 61 4.22 -5.39 1.90
CA ASP A 61 4.32 -3.96 2.03
C ASP A 61 5.22 -3.38 0.95
N CYS A 62 5.00 -2.12 0.66
CA CYS A 62 5.90 -1.36 -0.20
C CYS A 62 5.97 0.08 0.31
N HIS A 63 7.09 0.75 -0.03
CA HIS A 63 7.34 2.11 0.43
C HIS A 63 6.97 3.09 -0.68
N ILE A 64 5.84 3.78 -0.53
CA ILE A 64 5.46 4.87 -1.46
C ILE A 64 6.50 5.99 -1.34
N ARG A 65 6.91 6.27 -0.11
CA ARG A 65 8.01 7.16 0.25
C ARG A 65 8.78 6.46 1.38
N PRO A 66 9.99 6.90 1.73
CA PRO A 66 10.76 6.24 2.78
C PRO A 66 10.00 6.04 4.10
N ASP A 67 9.10 6.95 4.45
CA ASP A 67 8.29 6.83 5.66
C ASP A 67 6.79 6.84 5.36
N LEU A 68 6.39 6.39 4.18
CA LEU A 68 4.98 6.19 3.84
C LEU A 68 4.84 4.80 3.26
N VAL A 69 4.33 3.87 4.05
CA VAL A 69 4.26 2.44 3.74
C VAL A 69 2.82 2.06 3.42
N LEU A 70 2.66 1.27 2.37
CA LEU A 70 1.39 0.66 1.99
C LEU A 70 1.46 -0.83 2.31
N ILE A 71 0.50 -1.33 3.11
CA ILE A 71 0.30 -2.76 3.29
C ILE A 71 -0.86 -3.17 2.39
N TYR A 72 -0.64 -4.19 1.58
CA TYR A 72 -1.65 -4.69 0.65
C TYR A 72 -1.58 -6.22 0.56
N ARG A 73 -2.60 -6.79 -0.07
CA ARG A 73 -2.57 -8.21 -0.41
C ARG A 73 -3.41 -8.46 -1.66
N LYS A 74 -3.19 -9.62 -2.27
CA LYS A 74 -3.97 -10.11 -3.40
C LYS A 74 -4.68 -11.39 -2.95
N PRO A 75 -5.90 -11.28 -2.40
CA PRO A 75 -6.59 -12.43 -1.80
C PRO A 75 -7.05 -13.46 -2.83
N ASP A 76 -7.21 -13.04 -4.08
CA ASP A 76 -7.56 -13.91 -5.20
C ASP A 76 -6.99 -13.32 -6.49
N ASP A 77 -7.27 -13.95 -7.63
CA ASP A 77 -6.70 -13.54 -8.92
C ASP A 77 -7.30 -12.23 -9.46
N GLU A 78 -8.38 -11.74 -8.87
CA GLU A 78 -9.14 -10.61 -9.39
C GLU A 78 -9.10 -9.36 -8.50
N THR A 79 -8.52 -9.46 -7.32
CA THR A 79 -8.61 -8.41 -6.31
C THR A 79 -7.23 -7.93 -5.86
N LEU A 80 -7.11 -6.61 -5.70
CA LEU A 80 -6.03 -5.97 -4.96
C LEU A 80 -6.66 -5.31 -3.74
N GLN A 81 -6.34 -5.78 -2.54
CA GLN A 81 -6.87 -5.22 -1.31
C GLN A 81 -5.84 -4.31 -0.67
N LEU A 82 -6.20 -3.04 -0.46
CA LEU A 82 -5.39 -2.07 0.24
C LEU A 82 -5.74 -2.13 1.72
N VAL A 83 -4.76 -2.51 2.55
CA VAL A 83 -5.00 -2.92 3.93
C VAL A 83 -4.71 -1.80 4.93
N ARG A 84 -3.53 -1.18 4.83
CA ARG A 84 -3.12 -0.07 5.71
C ARG A 84 -2.21 0.88 4.96
N LEU A 85 -2.15 2.12 5.43
CA LEU A 85 -1.26 3.16 4.89
C LEU A 85 -0.77 4.04 6.03
N GLY A 86 0.54 4.25 6.12
CA GLY A 86 1.09 5.10 7.18
C GLY A 86 2.59 4.96 7.33
N SER A 87 3.13 5.56 8.40
CA SER A 87 4.53 5.42 8.74
C SER A 87 4.80 4.04 9.35
N HIS A 88 6.08 3.67 9.46
CA HIS A 88 6.46 2.41 10.12
C HIS A 88 5.90 2.34 11.55
N SER A 89 6.03 3.41 12.32
CA SER A 89 5.56 3.40 13.70
C SER A 89 4.04 3.33 13.78
N GLU A 90 3.33 4.02 12.90
CA GLU A 90 1.86 3.96 12.88
C GLU A 90 1.34 2.57 12.55
N LEU A 91 2.06 1.82 11.74
CA LEU A 91 1.66 0.48 11.31
C LEU A 91 2.25 -0.63 12.19
N GLY A 92 3.10 -0.29 13.15
CA GLY A 92 3.74 -1.27 14.03
C GLY A 92 4.82 -2.10 13.35
N LEU A 93 5.46 -1.54 12.36
CA LEU A 93 6.50 -2.23 11.60
C LEU A 93 7.91 -1.89 12.04
#